data_2659d0dcf6f22d9b980b99f1b4fbb470
#
_entry.id   2659d0dcf6f22d9b980b99f1b4fbb470
#
_cell.length_a   1.000
_cell.length_b   1.000
_cell.length_c   1.000
_cell.angle_alpha   90.00
_cell.angle_beta   90.00
_cell.angle_gamma   90.00
#
_symmetry.space_group_name_H-M   'P 1'
#
loop_
_entity.id
_entity.type
_entity.pdbx_description
1 polymer ?
#
loop_
_entity_poly.entity_id
_entity_poly.type
_entity_poly.pdbx_seq_one_letter_code
_entity_poly.pdbx_strand_id
1 'polypeptide(L)'
;AVFTFKREGYGKTDFSLNDTLDALTFSGTWRLFINHWKFGLNEYRRAFSKRLFLKELRKMLPSLKMSDIKVGRSGVRAMALGHEGEVIDDFKIVKNEKNVHVLNAPSPAATACLSIADEIVKYTSESFDLK
;
A
#
# COMPACT_ATOMS: atom_id res chain seq x y z
N ALA A 1 2.24 3.91 -8.08
CA ALA A 1 1.25 2.89 -7.72
C ALA A 1 -0.14 3.39 -8.11
N VAL A 2 -1.02 2.52 -8.60
CA VAL A 2 -2.39 2.85 -8.97
C VAL A 2 -3.32 2.26 -7.92
N PHE A 3 -4.28 3.04 -7.45
CA PHE A 3 -5.31 2.53 -6.55
C PHE A 3 -6.15 1.46 -7.24
N THR A 4 -6.27 0.31 -6.60
CA THR A 4 -7.17 -0.76 -7.02
C THR A 4 -8.15 -1.04 -5.89
N PHE A 5 -9.42 -1.21 -6.22
CA PHE A 5 -10.47 -1.55 -5.25
C PHE A 5 -10.53 -3.07 -5.03
N LYS A 6 -9.36 -3.68 -4.79
CA LYS A 6 -9.23 -5.10 -4.49
C LYS A 6 -8.09 -5.30 -3.51
N ARG A 7 -8.32 -6.12 -2.48
CA ARG A 7 -7.33 -6.41 -1.43
C ARG A 7 -6.21 -7.30 -1.94
N GLU A 8 -6.53 -8.23 -2.85
CA GLU A 8 -5.57 -9.17 -3.43
C GLU A 8 -5.80 -9.34 -4.92
N GLY A 9 -4.74 -9.37 -5.71
CA GLY A 9 -4.82 -9.61 -7.14
C GLY A 9 -3.49 -9.46 -7.86
N TYR A 10 -3.38 -10.12 -9.00
CA TYR A 10 -2.19 -10.11 -9.86
C TYR A 10 -2.49 -9.60 -11.26
N GLY A 11 -3.74 -9.28 -11.57
CA GLY A 11 -4.20 -8.71 -12.83
C GLY A 11 -4.54 -7.23 -12.72
N LYS A 12 -4.36 -6.48 -13.80
CA LYS A 12 -4.72 -5.04 -13.85
C LYS A 12 -6.23 -4.79 -13.83
N THR A 13 -7.02 -5.79 -14.18
CA THR A 13 -8.48 -5.73 -14.32
C THR A 13 -9.22 -6.55 -13.27
N ASP A 14 -8.50 -7.10 -12.30
CA ASP A 14 -9.12 -7.85 -11.23
C ASP A 14 -10.03 -6.94 -10.41
N PHE A 15 -11.28 -7.35 -10.21
CA PHE A 15 -12.31 -6.59 -9.54
C PHE A 15 -13.00 -7.42 -8.46
N SER A 16 -13.28 -6.82 -7.32
CA SER A 16 -14.06 -7.39 -6.23
C SER A 16 -15.15 -6.40 -5.83
N LEU A 17 -16.40 -6.81 -5.95
CA LEU A 17 -17.55 -5.96 -5.57
C LEU A 17 -17.52 -5.61 -4.08
N ASN A 18 -17.25 -6.60 -3.23
CA ASN A 18 -17.24 -6.40 -1.77
C ASN A 18 -16.13 -5.43 -1.36
N ASP A 19 -14.90 -5.62 -1.86
CA ASP A 19 -13.78 -4.73 -1.56
C ASP A 19 -14.03 -3.30 -2.09
N THR A 20 -14.69 -3.20 -3.24
CA THR A 20 -15.06 -1.90 -3.83
C THR A 20 -16.11 -1.19 -2.97
N LEU A 21 -17.13 -1.89 -2.52
CA LEU A 21 -18.16 -1.32 -1.65
C LEU A 21 -17.56 -0.89 -0.30
N ASP A 22 -16.74 -1.73 0.31
CA ASP A 22 -16.01 -1.38 1.55
C ASP A 22 -15.17 -0.11 1.36
N ALA A 23 -14.42 -0.01 0.27
CA ALA A 23 -13.60 1.15 -0.01
C ALA A 23 -14.43 2.41 -0.28
N LEU A 24 -15.56 2.31 -0.98
CA LEU A 24 -16.43 3.44 -1.29
C LEU A 24 -17.27 3.92 -0.10
N THR A 25 -17.58 3.04 0.85
CA THR A 25 -18.29 3.41 2.07
C THR A 25 -17.37 4.02 3.12
N PHE A 26 -16.06 3.85 2.99
CA PHE A 26 -15.09 4.38 3.94
C PHE A 26 -14.79 5.87 3.69
N SER A 27 -15.01 6.72 4.69
CA SER A 27 -14.85 8.19 4.58
C SER A 27 -13.42 8.61 4.19
N GLY A 28 -12.41 7.91 4.69
CA GLY A 28 -11.01 8.18 4.39
C GLY A 28 -10.69 8.06 2.90
N THR A 29 -11.36 7.15 2.17
CA THR A 29 -11.18 7.00 0.72
C THR A 29 -11.55 8.28 -0.03
N TRP A 30 -12.68 8.89 0.30
CA TRP A 30 -13.12 10.13 -0.34
C TRP A 30 -12.21 11.30 -0.01
N ARG A 31 -11.78 11.42 1.25
CA ARG A 31 -10.82 12.46 1.67
C ARG A 31 -9.48 12.31 0.96
N LEU A 32 -8.97 11.07 0.85
CA LEU A 32 -7.75 10.78 0.08
C LEU A 32 -7.89 11.20 -1.38
N PHE A 33 -9.02 10.85 -2.03
CA PHE A 33 -9.27 11.22 -3.43
C PHE A 33 -9.37 12.74 -3.61
N ILE A 34 -10.07 13.43 -2.75
CA ILE A 34 -10.22 14.89 -2.83
C ILE A 34 -8.86 15.58 -2.66
N ASN A 35 -8.07 15.14 -1.69
CA ASN A 35 -6.78 15.76 -1.38
C ASN A 35 -5.70 15.45 -2.43
N HIS A 36 -5.76 14.27 -3.07
CA HIS A 36 -4.70 13.76 -3.94
C HIS A 36 -5.15 13.42 -5.37
N TRP A 37 -6.30 13.95 -5.83
CA TRP A 37 -6.86 13.60 -7.13
C TRP A 37 -5.91 13.84 -8.33
N LYS A 38 -5.13 14.94 -8.31
CA LYS A 38 -4.16 15.27 -9.36
C LYS A 38 -3.03 14.22 -9.41
N PHE A 39 -2.57 13.80 -8.24
CA PHE A 39 -1.56 12.75 -8.13
C PHE A 39 -2.11 11.42 -8.65
N GLY A 40 -3.31 11.03 -8.19
CA GLY A 40 -3.98 9.82 -8.65
C GLY A 40 -4.16 9.78 -10.16
N LEU A 41 -4.64 10.84 -10.76
CA LEU A 41 -4.84 10.93 -12.21
C LEU A 41 -3.51 10.77 -12.98
N ASN A 42 -2.43 11.38 -12.51
CA ASN A 42 -1.12 11.23 -13.13
C ASN A 42 -0.58 9.79 -13.02
N GLU A 43 -0.81 9.13 -11.89
CA GLU A 43 -0.42 7.73 -11.71
C GLU A 43 -1.20 6.80 -12.65
N TYR A 44 -2.52 7.03 -12.82
CA TYR A 44 -3.31 6.29 -13.80
C TYR A 44 -2.79 6.50 -15.23
N ARG A 45 -2.53 7.73 -15.63
CA ARG A 45 -1.95 8.03 -16.96
C ARG A 45 -0.62 7.31 -17.20
N ARG A 46 0.25 7.25 -16.20
CA ARG A 46 1.53 6.51 -16.26
C ARG A 46 1.32 5.00 -16.33
N ALA A 47 0.37 4.45 -15.59
CA ALA A 47 0.09 3.02 -15.56
C ALA A 47 -0.43 2.49 -16.92
N PHE A 48 -1.17 3.32 -17.66
CA PHE A 48 -1.73 2.95 -18.95
C PHE A 48 -0.87 3.41 -20.15
N SER A 49 0.12 4.27 -19.95
CA SER A 49 0.99 4.76 -21.01
C SER A 49 2.42 4.24 -20.87
N LYS A 50 2.75 3.23 -21.70
CA LYS A 50 4.12 2.70 -21.79
C LYS A 50 5.17 3.79 -22.10
N ARG A 51 4.78 4.82 -22.88
CA ARG A 51 5.67 5.95 -23.22
C ARG A 51 5.96 6.83 -22.01
N LEU A 52 4.93 7.16 -21.22
CA LEU A 52 5.11 7.95 -20.00
C LEU A 52 5.92 7.18 -18.95
N PHE A 53 5.68 5.90 -18.83
CA PHE A 53 6.44 5.02 -17.95
C PHE A 53 7.93 5.00 -18.35
N LEU A 54 8.23 4.81 -19.65
CA LEU A 54 9.59 4.85 -20.15
C LEU A 54 10.27 6.20 -19.87
N LYS A 55 9.54 7.31 -20.02
CA LYS A 55 10.08 8.65 -19.71
C LYS A 55 10.54 8.77 -18.27
N GLU A 56 9.78 8.22 -17.33
CA GLU A 56 10.17 8.23 -15.91
C GLU A 56 11.38 7.32 -15.65
N LEU A 57 11.39 6.10 -16.22
CA LEU A 57 12.53 5.18 -16.09
C LEU A 57 13.83 5.76 -16.65
N ARG A 58 13.75 6.53 -17.72
CA ARG A 58 14.94 7.19 -18.31
C ARG A 58 15.58 8.25 -17.42
N LYS A 59 14.89 8.72 -16.39
CA LYS A 59 15.52 9.59 -15.37
C LYS A 59 16.56 8.82 -14.55
N MET A 60 16.35 7.52 -14.38
CA MET A 60 17.27 6.63 -13.64
C MET A 60 18.25 5.95 -14.59
N LEU A 61 17.79 5.50 -15.75
CA LEU A 61 18.57 4.79 -16.76
C LEU A 61 18.30 5.37 -18.15
N PRO A 62 19.07 6.40 -18.59
CA PRO A 62 18.83 7.11 -19.86
C PRO A 62 18.88 6.25 -21.12
N SER A 63 19.64 5.14 -21.09
CA SER A 63 19.84 4.24 -22.23
C SER A 63 18.62 3.35 -22.55
N LEU A 64 17.60 3.28 -21.69
CA LEU A 64 16.43 2.43 -21.89
C LEU A 64 15.67 2.78 -23.16
N LYS A 65 15.29 1.72 -23.89
CA LYS A 65 14.48 1.79 -25.12
C LYS A 65 13.09 1.19 -24.86
N MET A 66 12.15 1.48 -25.77
CA MET A 66 10.79 0.95 -25.70
C MET A 66 10.75 -0.58 -25.84
N SER A 67 11.72 -1.16 -26.56
CA SER A 67 11.91 -2.61 -26.72
C SER A 67 12.26 -3.32 -25.42
N ASP A 68 12.92 -2.61 -24.49
CA ASP A 68 13.45 -3.18 -23.25
C ASP A 68 12.35 -3.32 -22.20
N ILE A 69 11.19 -2.69 -22.43
CA ILE A 69 10.05 -2.74 -21.54
C ILE A 69 9.02 -3.75 -22.03
N LYS A 70 8.72 -4.73 -21.20
CA LYS A 70 7.65 -5.73 -21.44
C LYS A 70 6.55 -5.58 -20.39
N VAL A 71 5.34 -6.01 -20.76
CA VAL A 71 4.24 -6.13 -19.80
C VAL A 71 4.56 -7.29 -18.87
N GLY A 72 4.57 -7.01 -17.58
CA GLY A 72 4.80 -8.00 -16.52
C GLY A 72 3.55 -8.19 -15.66
N ARG A 73 3.66 -9.06 -14.68
CA ARG A 73 2.64 -9.22 -13.64
C ARG A 73 2.55 -7.96 -12.78
N SER A 74 1.37 -7.61 -12.35
CA SER A 74 1.15 -6.58 -11.33
C SER A 74 0.91 -7.25 -9.98
N GLY A 75 1.16 -6.53 -8.90
CA GLY A 75 0.81 -6.96 -7.56
C GLY A 75 0.05 -5.85 -6.85
N VAL A 76 -0.92 -6.21 -6.04
CA VAL A 76 -1.63 -5.29 -5.15
C VAL A 76 -0.82 -5.18 -3.87
N ARG A 77 -0.49 -3.94 -3.48
CA ARG A 77 0.09 -3.64 -2.17
C ARG A 77 -1.02 -3.15 -1.26
N ALA A 78 -1.25 -3.85 -0.16
CA ALA A 78 -2.14 -3.36 0.88
C ALA A 78 -1.55 -2.07 1.49
N MET A 79 -2.41 -1.06 1.64
CA MET A 79 -2.10 0.17 2.36
C MET A 79 -3.21 0.41 3.37
N ALA A 80 -2.84 0.70 4.61
CA ALA A 80 -3.80 1.10 5.61
C ALA A 80 -4.15 2.58 5.42
N LEU A 81 -5.44 2.89 5.54
CA LEU A 81 -5.97 4.24 5.37
C LEU A 81 -6.73 4.64 6.62
N GLY A 82 -6.43 5.81 7.16
CA GLY A 82 -7.16 6.37 8.28
C GLY A 82 -8.42 7.11 7.85
N HIS A 83 -9.27 7.47 8.81
CA HIS A 83 -10.56 8.13 8.57
C HIS A 83 -10.42 9.54 8.01
N GLU A 84 -9.30 10.21 8.27
CA GLU A 84 -8.99 11.54 7.74
C GLU A 84 -8.35 11.50 6.34
N GLY A 85 -8.17 10.30 5.77
CA GLY A 85 -7.58 10.10 4.45
C GLY A 85 -6.05 10.04 4.48
N GLU A 86 -5.46 9.94 5.66
CA GLU A 86 -4.03 9.72 5.84
C GLU A 86 -3.65 8.28 5.49
N VAL A 87 -2.58 8.14 4.73
CA VAL A 87 -1.99 6.82 4.44
C VAL A 87 -1.10 6.42 5.60
N ILE A 88 -1.37 5.26 6.19
CA ILE A 88 -0.57 4.72 7.29
C ILE A 88 0.54 3.88 6.68
N ASP A 89 1.73 4.50 6.58
CA ASP A 89 2.91 3.88 5.96
C ASP A 89 3.78 3.10 6.96
N ASP A 90 3.45 3.15 8.25
CA ASP A 90 4.20 2.53 9.33
C ASP A 90 3.40 1.44 10.05
N PHE A 91 4.04 0.77 11.00
CA PHE A 91 3.39 -0.24 11.84
C PHE A 91 2.26 0.41 12.65
N LYS A 92 1.10 -0.22 12.65
CA LYS A 92 -0.01 0.15 13.51
C LYS A 92 -0.26 -0.98 14.51
N ILE A 93 0.24 -0.79 15.72
CA ILE A 93 0.05 -1.72 16.82
C ILE A 93 -0.97 -1.11 17.79
N VAL A 94 -1.98 -1.87 18.15
CA VAL A 94 -3.04 -1.45 19.07
C VAL A 94 -3.17 -2.48 20.19
N LYS A 95 -3.25 -1.99 21.41
CA LYS A 95 -3.46 -2.80 22.61
C LYS A 95 -4.90 -2.68 23.10
N ASN A 96 -5.46 -3.77 23.54
CA ASN A 96 -6.62 -3.80 24.44
C ASN A 96 -6.23 -4.49 25.76
N GLU A 97 -7.23 -4.78 26.64
CA GLU A 97 -6.99 -5.34 27.98
C GLU A 97 -6.15 -6.63 27.99
N LYS A 98 -6.28 -7.47 26.97
CA LYS A 98 -5.67 -8.82 26.93
C LYS A 98 -4.89 -9.14 25.67
N ASN A 99 -4.93 -8.27 24.66
CA ASN A 99 -4.37 -8.56 23.35
C ASN A 99 -3.58 -7.39 22.78
N VAL A 100 -2.58 -7.71 22.00
CA VAL A 100 -1.87 -6.78 21.10
C VAL A 100 -2.21 -7.17 19.67
N HIS A 101 -2.68 -6.19 18.90
CA HIS A 101 -3.04 -6.36 17.50
C HIS A 101 -2.07 -5.58 16.61
N VAL A 102 -1.42 -6.27 15.68
CA VAL A 102 -0.61 -5.64 14.63
C VAL A 102 -1.52 -5.45 13.42
N LEU A 103 -2.07 -4.25 13.25
CA LEU A 103 -3.06 -3.94 12.22
C LEU A 103 -2.44 -3.63 10.87
N ASN A 104 -1.21 -3.12 10.85
CA ASN A 104 -0.46 -2.82 9.65
C ASN A 104 1.00 -3.22 9.82
N ALA A 105 1.53 -3.94 8.84
CA ALA A 105 2.93 -4.33 8.77
C ALA A 105 3.44 -4.10 7.34
N PRO A 106 3.84 -2.86 7.00
CA PRO A 106 4.22 -2.51 5.64
C PRO A 106 5.51 -3.21 5.20
N SER A 107 5.67 -3.37 3.88
CA SER A 107 6.92 -3.84 3.29
C SER A 107 8.09 -2.90 3.68
N PRO A 108 9.24 -3.43 4.07
CA PRO A 108 9.79 -4.78 3.83
C PRO A 108 9.61 -5.80 4.99
N ALA A 109 8.42 -5.96 5.52
CA ALA A 109 8.13 -6.77 6.71
C ALA A 109 8.76 -8.19 6.68
N ALA A 110 8.75 -8.86 5.52
CA ALA A 110 9.31 -10.21 5.40
C ALA A 110 10.83 -10.25 5.64
N THR A 111 11.57 -9.28 5.13
CA THR A 111 13.04 -9.22 5.28
C THR A 111 13.47 -8.64 6.62
N ALA A 112 12.62 -7.87 7.27
CA ALA A 112 12.84 -7.28 8.59
C ALA A 112 12.12 -8.03 9.72
N CYS A 113 11.63 -9.25 9.47
CA CYS A 113 10.73 -9.96 10.39
C CYS A 113 11.30 -10.16 11.80
N LEU A 114 12.61 -10.40 11.95
CA LEU A 114 13.23 -10.56 13.25
C LEU A 114 13.21 -9.27 14.07
N SER A 115 13.60 -8.14 13.46
CA SER A 115 13.53 -6.82 14.13
C SER A 115 12.10 -6.43 14.48
N ILE A 116 11.15 -6.77 13.63
CA ILE A 116 9.72 -6.53 13.87
C ILE A 116 9.23 -7.38 15.03
N ALA A 117 9.63 -8.64 15.10
CA ALA A 117 9.30 -9.55 16.20
C ALA A 117 9.83 -8.99 17.53
N ASP A 118 11.09 -8.53 17.57
CA ASP A 118 11.67 -7.91 18.76
C ASP A 118 10.86 -6.69 19.24
N GLU A 119 10.45 -5.80 18.33
CA GLU A 119 9.63 -4.64 18.66
C GLU A 119 8.24 -5.04 19.19
N ILE A 120 7.61 -6.05 18.58
CA ILE A 120 6.30 -6.54 19.04
C ILE A 120 6.43 -7.18 20.43
N VAL A 121 7.47 -7.97 20.67
CA VAL A 121 7.73 -8.58 21.99
C VAL A 121 7.98 -7.52 23.04
N LYS A 122 8.83 -6.54 22.74
CA LYS A 122 9.10 -5.40 23.63
C LYS A 122 7.83 -4.66 23.98
N TYR A 123 7.05 -4.24 22.96
CA TYR A 123 5.76 -3.55 23.15
C TYR A 123 4.78 -4.37 24.00
N THR A 124 4.73 -5.69 23.79
CA THR A 124 3.86 -6.59 24.53
C THR A 124 4.30 -6.73 25.98
N SER A 125 5.61 -6.90 26.21
CA SER A 125 6.18 -7.03 27.56
C SER A 125 5.94 -5.76 28.38
N GLU A 126 6.22 -4.59 27.81
CA GLU A 126 5.94 -3.28 28.43
C GLU A 126 4.44 -3.06 28.67
N SER A 127 3.61 -3.52 27.76
CA SER A 127 2.16 -3.33 27.80
C SER A 127 1.47 -4.16 28.88
N PHE A 128 1.99 -5.32 29.19
CA PHE A 128 1.39 -6.28 30.13
C PHE A 128 2.28 -6.59 31.34
N ASP A 129 3.35 -5.81 31.55
CA ASP A 129 4.28 -5.97 32.68
C ASP A 129 4.85 -7.42 32.76
N LEU A 130 5.12 -8.01 31.62
CA LEU A 130 5.68 -9.36 31.52
C LEU A 130 7.17 -9.33 31.87
N LYS A 131 7.57 -10.17 32.80
CA LYS A 131 8.99 -10.36 33.20
C LYS A 131 9.63 -11.48 32.43
#